data_83fdc197b1c2c60ec04f3002396807c7
#
_entry.id   83fdc197b1c2c60ec04f3002396807c7
#
_cell.length_a   1.000
_cell.length_b   1.000
_cell.length_c   1.000
_cell.angle_alpha   90.00
_cell.angle_beta   90.00
_cell.angle_gamma   90.00
#
_symmetry.space_group_name_H-M   'P 1'
#
loop_
_entity.id
_entity.type
_entity.pdbx_description
1 polymer ?
#
loop_
_entity_poly.entity_id
_entity_poly.type
_entity_poly.pdbx_seq_one_letter_code
_entity_poly.pdbx_strand_id
1 'polypeptide(L)'
;MRSKVIVIGGYGNVGQQICLQLSDVYPGQVFAAGRSYEKAEQFARQTNGRVRPFQIDVRQPVDTDWMDETKLVIMCLDQDDTSFAETCLRSGIDYLDISAKGAYIEKLAKVHQQQLNATAVLSVGLAPGLTNLLAAKAASILTSVEQIDISIMLGLGDQHGKAAIEWTLDHVHTDYELTKNHQRKKVKSFTGGKRIDFGKTLGKRQAYQFPFSDQQTLPSTLHVPSVTTRLCFDSGVATRAFALTRKLGMTSLLTMPKIKERAISLIQSAQMGTDQYAVKVEAVGMKGNEIHQAALGIKGRDESQATAQVASAVALHVLSRQFQAGVFHIEELFSLAYENGDFALVDQKTKEKHALALRASLLTA
;
A
#
# COMPACT_ATOMS: atom_id res chain seq x y z
N MET A 1 -10.26 29.55 -3.21
CA MET A 1 -9.71 28.67 -2.15
C MET A 1 -9.68 27.25 -2.72
N ARG A 2 -8.56 26.55 -2.66
CA ARG A 2 -8.44 25.17 -3.18
C ARG A 2 -9.26 24.20 -2.35
N SER A 3 -10.13 23.43 -3.00
CA SER A 3 -11.02 22.47 -2.31
C SER A 3 -11.21 21.15 -3.06
N LYS A 4 -10.78 21.07 -4.34
CA LYS A 4 -10.96 19.85 -5.13
C LYS A 4 -10.00 18.75 -4.67
N VAL A 5 -10.53 17.53 -4.57
CA VAL A 5 -9.79 16.29 -4.34
C VAL A 5 -9.90 15.44 -5.60
N ILE A 6 -8.77 15.20 -6.26
CA ILE A 6 -8.72 14.45 -7.52
C ILE A 6 -8.16 13.06 -7.25
N VAL A 7 -8.95 12.02 -7.47
CA VAL A 7 -8.56 10.62 -7.32
C VAL A 7 -8.24 10.04 -8.69
N ILE A 8 -6.95 9.95 -9.02
CA ILE A 8 -6.48 9.35 -10.28
C ILE A 8 -6.64 7.84 -10.22
N GLY A 9 -7.32 7.26 -11.22
CA GLY A 9 -7.80 5.87 -11.14
C GLY A 9 -9.08 5.74 -10.30
N GLY A 10 -9.82 6.84 -10.09
CA GLY A 10 -10.97 6.96 -9.20
C GLY A 10 -12.17 6.09 -9.56
N TYR A 11 -12.22 5.52 -10.75
CA TYR A 11 -13.22 4.53 -11.16
C TYR A 11 -12.69 3.08 -11.16
N GLY A 12 -11.47 2.85 -10.64
CA GLY A 12 -10.94 1.52 -10.32
C GLY A 12 -11.44 1.01 -8.97
N ASN A 13 -11.15 -0.26 -8.64
CA ASN A 13 -11.68 -0.91 -7.44
C ASN A 13 -11.40 -0.13 -6.14
N VAL A 14 -10.15 0.20 -5.86
CA VAL A 14 -9.74 0.98 -4.66
C VAL A 14 -10.17 2.44 -4.81
N GLY A 15 -9.98 3.03 -6.01
CA GLY A 15 -10.29 4.44 -6.25
C GLY A 15 -11.77 4.79 -6.03
N GLN A 16 -12.71 3.91 -6.44
CA GLN A 16 -14.14 4.11 -6.17
C GLN A 16 -14.43 4.17 -4.67
N GLN A 17 -13.82 3.28 -3.89
CA GLN A 17 -14.00 3.24 -2.43
C GLN A 17 -13.45 4.51 -1.77
N ILE A 18 -12.28 4.99 -2.21
CA ILE A 18 -11.71 6.26 -1.74
C ILE A 18 -12.66 7.42 -2.09
N CYS A 19 -13.13 7.49 -3.34
CA CYS A 19 -14.06 8.54 -3.76
C CYS A 19 -15.34 8.55 -2.91
N LEU A 20 -15.92 7.39 -2.63
CA LEU A 20 -17.13 7.29 -1.81
C LEU A 20 -16.88 7.76 -0.38
N GLN A 21 -15.84 7.25 0.28
CA GLN A 21 -15.51 7.60 1.66
C GLN A 21 -15.21 9.10 1.82
N LEU A 22 -14.44 9.68 0.90
CA LEU A 22 -14.14 11.12 0.95
C LEU A 22 -15.37 11.98 0.60
N SER A 23 -16.25 11.51 -0.29
CA SER A 23 -17.45 12.25 -0.66
C SER A 23 -18.53 12.29 0.43
N ASP A 24 -18.43 11.45 1.46
CA ASP A 24 -19.28 11.55 2.64
C ASP A 24 -18.94 12.78 3.49
N VAL A 25 -17.67 13.21 3.47
CA VAL A 25 -17.19 14.41 4.19
C VAL A 25 -17.14 15.64 3.28
N TYR A 26 -16.78 15.46 2.01
CA TYR A 26 -16.58 16.53 1.01
C TYR A 26 -17.48 16.31 -0.22
N PRO A 27 -18.82 16.34 -0.08
CA PRO A 27 -19.73 16.09 -1.19
C PRO A 27 -19.56 17.11 -2.32
N GLY A 28 -19.48 16.62 -3.58
CA GLY A 28 -19.30 17.46 -4.75
C GLY A 28 -17.90 18.06 -4.94
N GLN A 29 -16.94 17.80 -4.03
CA GLN A 29 -15.56 18.25 -4.13
C GLN A 29 -14.59 17.11 -4.54
N VAL A 30 -15.06 15.86 -4.57
CA VAL A 30 -14.28 14.67 -4.92
C VAL A 30 -14.50 14.34 -6.41
N PHE A 31 -13.40 14.17 -7.13
CA PHE A 31 -13.40 13.91 -8.56
C PHE A 31 -12.80 12.53 -8.86
N ALA A 32 -13.60 11.64 -9.47
CA ALA A 32 -13.10 10.38 -10.00
C ALA A 32 -12.43 10.63 -11.35
N ALA A 33 -11.12 10.48 -11.39
CA ALA A 33 -10.30 10.89 -12.52
C ALA A 33 -9.63 9.71 -13.23
N GLY A 34 -9.40 9.86 -14.53
CA GLY A 34 -8.65 8.94 -15.37
C GLY A 34 -8.85 9.19 -16.86
N ARG A 35 -8.34 8.32 -17.71
CA ARG A 35 -8.30 8.52 -19.17
C ARG A 35 -9.66 8.49 -19.85
N SER A 36 -10.62 7.68 -19.33
CA SER A 36 -11.96 7.58 -19.91
C SER A 36 -12.94 8.42 -19.09
N TYR A 37 -13.43 9.50 -19.72
CA TYR A 37 -14.49 10.32 -19.14
C TYR A 37 -15.76 9.52 -18.93
N GLU A 38 -16.12 8.66 -19.89
CA GLU A 38 -17.36 7.85 -19.86
C GLU A 38 -17.39 6.93 -18.62
N LYS A 39 -16.25 6.28 -18.28
CA LYS A 39 -16.17 5.44 -17.09
C LYS A 39 -16.25 6.25 -15.81
N ALA A 40 -15.60 7.41 -15.76
CA ALA A 40 -15.64 8.32 -14.63
C ALA A 40 -17.08 8.84 -14.43
N GLU A 41 -17.77 9.21 -15.51
CA GLU A 41 -19.14 9.68 -15.49
C GLU A 41 -20.13 8.56 -15.09
N GLN A 42 -19.95 7.34 -15.62
CA GLN A 42 -20.77 6.19 -15.26
C GLN A 42 -20.72 5.93 -13.74
N PHE A 43 -19.53 6.00 -13.14
CA PHE A 43 -19.37 5.87 -11.69
C PHE A 43 -19.99 7.07 -10.95
N ALA A 44 -19.69 8.29 -11.39
CA ALA A 44 -20.18 9.51 -10.74
C ALA A 44 -21.72 9.58 -10.67
N ARG A 45 -22.42 9.17 -11.75
CA ARG A 45 -23.89 9.10 -11.77
C ARG A 45 -24.49 8.24 -10.66
N GLN A 46 -23.77 7.20 -10.21
CA GLN A 46 -24.24 6.31 -9.14
C GLN A 46 -24.12 6.94 -7.75
N THR A 47 -23.44 8.08 -7.62
CA THR A 47 -23.15 8.74 -6.35
C THR A 47 -24.08 9.90 -6.00
N ASN A 48 -25.14 10.12 -6.80
CA ASN A 48 -26.08 11.23 -6.64
C ASN A 48 -25.40 12.62 -6.53
N GLY A 49 -24.37 12.85 -7.37
CA GLY A 49 -23.64 14.12 -7.43
C GLY A 49 -22.59 14.34 -6.33
N ARG A 50 -22.39 13.38 -5.42
CA ARG A 50 -21.35 13.47 -4.39
C ARG A 50 -19.94 13.39 -4.99
N VAL A 51 -19.77 12.56 -6.04
CA VAL A 51 -18.53 12.44 -6.81
C VAL A 51 -18.77 13.03 -8.21
N ARG A 52 -17.75 13.72 -8.74
CA ARG A 52 -17.79 14.30 -10.11
C ARG A 52 -16.82 13.57 -11.02
N PRO A 53 -17.10 13.47 -12.32
CA PRO A 53 -16.16 12.91 -13.29
C PRO A 53 -15.09 13.92 -13.66
N PHE A 54 -13.86 13.42 -13.93
CA PHE A 54 -12.79 14.23 -14.46
C PHE A 54 -11.93 13.42 -15.43
N GLN A 55 -11.62 13.98 -16.61
CA GLN A 55 -10.75 13.32 -17.57
C GLN A 55 -9.32 13.83 -17.45
N ILE A 56 -8.37 12.93 -17.26
CA ILE A 56 -6.96 13.25 -17.25
C ILE A 56 -6.13 12.02 -17.69
N ASP A 57 -5.11 12.24 -18.53
CA ASP A 57 -4.06 11.26 -18.76
C ASP A 57 -2.74 11.79 -18.20
N VAL A 58 -2.32 11.26 -17.07
CA VAL A 58 -1.10 11.67 -16.35
C VAL A 58 0.20 11.34 -17.10
N ARG A 59 0.12 10.60 -18.21
CA ARG A 59 1.26 10.28 -19.09
C ARG A 59 1.50 11.33 -20.18
N GLN A 60 0.56 12.24 -20.36
CA GLN A 60 0.63 13.33 -21.32
C GLN A 60 1.00 14.63 -20.61
N PRO A 61 1.54 15.63 -21.30
CA PRO A 61 1.63 16.98 -20.76
C PRO A 61 0.25 17.43 -20.28
N VAL A 62 0.15 17.74 -19.00
CA VAL A 62 -1.13 18.04 -18.35
C VAL A 62 -1.40 19.53 -18.46
N ASP A 63 -2.60 19.89 -18.93
CA ASP A 63 -3.13 21.24 -18.78
C ASP A 63 -3.17 21.60 -17.28
N THR A 64 -2.77 22.79 -16.91
CA THR A 64 -2.61 23.20 -15.52
C THR A 64 -3.81 23.95 -14.93
N ASP A 65 -4.83 24.27 -15.74
CA ASP A 65 -5.98 25.07 -15.30
C ASP A 65 -6.74 24.49 -14.10
N TRP A 66 -6.79 23.14 -14.01
CA TRP A 66 -7.45 22.44 -12.90
C TRP A 66 -6.66 22.53 -11.58
N MET A 67 -5.37 22.86 -11.64
CA MET A 67 -4.46 22.89 -10.47
C MET A 67 -4.82 24.00 -9.49
N ASP A 68 -5.32 25.14 -9.95
CA ASP A 68 -5.61 26.30 -9.12
C ASP A 68 -6.72 26.06 -8.09
N GLU A 69 -7.62 25.13 -8.37
CA GLU A 69 -8.72 24.77 -7.47
C GLU A 69 -8.45 23.46 -6.69
N THR A 70 -7.37 22.74 -7.03
CA THR A 70 -7.06 21.43 -6.46
C THR A 70 -6.25 21.57 -5.17
N LYS A 71 -6.74 20.91 -4.12
CA LYS A 71 -6.06 20.83 -2.82
C LYS A 71 -5.24 19.55 -2.70
N LEU A 72 -5.76 18.43 -3.19
CA LEU A 72 -5.17 17.12 -3.03
C LEU A 72 -5.33 16.27 -4.28
N VAL A 73 -4.27 15.56 -4.66
CA VAL A 73 -4.29 14.47 -5.64
C VAL A 73 -4.01 13.15 -4.93
N ILE A 74 -4.82 12.13 -5.20
CA ILE A 74 -4.61 10.75 -4.74
C ILE A 74 -4.34 9.88 -5.96
N MET A 75 -3.15 9.30 -6.03
CA MET A 75 -2.71 8.44 -7.13
C MET A 75 -2.98 6.98 -6.82
N CYS A 76 -3.91 6.37 -7.57
CA CYS A 76 -4.26 4.96 -7.46
C CYS A 76 -3.75 4.12 -8.64
N LEU A 77 -2.76 4.61 -9.37
CA LEU A 77 -2.18 3.95 -10.54
C LEU A 77 -0.67 3.86 -10.39
N ASP A 78 -0.08 2.74 -10.82
CA ASP A 78 1.37 2.63 -10.90
C ASP A 78 1.93 3.62 -11.91
N GLN A 79 3.01 4.30 -11.50
CA GLN A 79 3.74 5.27 -12.29
C GLN A 79 5.17 4.79 -12.57
N ASP A 80 5.74 5.22 -13.70
CA ASP A 80 7.15 4.99 -14.05
C ASP A 80 8.00 6.26 -13.86
N ASP A 81 7.33 7.40 -13.87
CA ASP A 81 7.91 8.74 -13.90
C ASP A 81 7.34 9.62 -12.78
N THR A 82 8.17 10.49 -12.19
CA THR A 82 7.80 11.34 -11.07
C THR A 82 7.30 12.73 -11.48
N SER A 83 7.36 13.09 -12.76
CA SER A 83 7.09 14.44 -13.27
C SER A 83 5.71 14.95 -12.89
N PHE A 84 4.67 14.10 -12.96
CA PHE A 84 3.32 14.48 -12.56
C PHE A 84 3.23 14.82 -11.08
N ALA A 85 3.78 13.97 -10.21
CA ALA A 85 3.82 14.20 -8.77
C ALA A 85 4.63 15.46 -8.43
N GLU A 86 5.79 15.65 -9.06
CA GLU A 86 6.62 16.85 -8.88
C GLU A 86 5.89 18.12 -9.29
N THR A 87 5.15 18.09 -10.41
CA THR A 87 4.36 19.22 -10.87
C THR A 87 3.27 19.58 -9.84
N CYS A 88 2.54 18.59 -9.32
CA CYS A 88 1.55 18.80 -8.25
C CYS A 88 2.20 19.46 -7.02
N LEU A 89 3.31 18.92 -6.53
CA LEU A 89 3.98 19.37 -5.33
C LEU A 89 4.54 20.80 -5.46
N ARG A 90 5.14 21.12 -6.60
CA ARG A 90 5.63 22.49 -6.90
C ARG A 90 4.51 23.48 -7.06
N SER A 91 3.35 23.04 -7.57
CA SER A 91 2.13 23.86 -7.67
C SER A 91 1.40 24.00 -6.33
N GLY A 92 1.90 23.46 -5.23
CA GLY A 92 1.30 23.54 -3.90
C GLY A 92 0.06 22.64 -3.73
N ILE A 93 0.00 21.53 -4.46
CA ILE A 93 -1.03 20.49 -4.36
C ILE A 93 -0.47 19.31 -3.58
N ASP A 94 -1.12 18.95 -2.47
CA ASP A 94 -0.74 17.79 -1.69
C ASP A 94 -0.95 16.51 -2.51
N TYR A 95 -0.12 15.48 -2.27
CA TYR A 95 -0.09 14.28 -3.09
C TYR A 95 -0.06 13.02 -2.22
N LEU A 96 -0.97 12.09 -2.45
CA LEU A 96 -0.96 10.77 -1.84
C LEU A 96 -0.72 9.70 -2.89
N ASP A 97 0.12 8.72 -2.58
CA ASP A 97 0.42 7.62 -3.50
C ASP A 97 0.16 6.27 -2.84
N ILE A 98 -0.74 5.49 -3.46
CA ILE A 98 -1.07 4.13 -3.01
C ILE A 98 -0.36 3.05 -3.83
N SER A 99 0.55 3.42 -4.75
CA SER A 99 1.27 2.45 -5.56
C SER A 99 2.21 1.59 -4.73
N ALA A 100 2.43 0.36 -5.18
CA ALA A 100 3.35 -0.57 -4.55
C ALA A 100 4.72 -0.64 -5.26
N LYS A 101 4.93 0.15 -6.32
CA LYS A 101 6.11 0.07 -7.18
C LYS A 101 7.32 0.72 -6.52
N GLY A 102 8.18 -0.10 -5.89
CA GLY A 102 9.32 0.36 -5.09
C GLY A 102 10.27 1.27 -5.86
N ALA A 103 10.57 0.99 -7.14
CA ALA A 103 11.45 1.84 -7.95
C ALA A 103 10.90 3.26 -8.17
N TYR A 104 9.57 3.42 -8.29
CA TYR A 104 8.92 4.72 -8.36
C TYR A 104 8.98 5.44 -7.01
N ILE A 105 8.63 4.73 -5.94
CA ILE A 105 8.66 5.25 -4.56
C ILE A 105 10.08 5.76 -4.22
N GLU A 106 11.12 4.99 -4.53
CA GLU A 106 12.52 5.43 -4.32
C GLU A 106 12.90 6.69 -5.12
N LYS A 107 12.39 6.84 -6.34
CA LYS A 107 12.60 8.04 -7.15
C LYS A 107 11.89 9.25 -6.54
N LEU A 108 10.63 9.09 -6.17
CA LEU A 108 9.82 10.19 -5.62
C LEU A 108 10.33 10.62 -4.24
N ALA A 109 10.77 9.69 -3.39
CA ALA A 109 11.37 10.01 -2.10
C ALA A 109 12.65 10.89 -2.22
N LYS A 110 13.40 10.79 -3.31
CA LYS A 110 14.58 11.65 -3.57
C LYS A 110 14.21 13.09 -3.90
N VAL A 111 12.99 13.36 -4.32
CA VAL A 111 12.49 14.71 -4.61
C VAL A 111 12.39 15.58 -3.35
N HIS A 112 12.39 14.96 -2.17
CA HIS A 112 12.38 15.68 -0.88
C HIS A 112 13.49 16.74 -0.74
N GLN A 113 14.63 16.58 -1.43
CA GLN A 113 15.74 17.52 -1.39
C GLN A 113 15.48 18.81 -2.20
N GLN A 114 14.39 18.88 -2.96
CA GLN A 114 14.02 20.04 -3.76
C GLN A 114 13.12 20.99 -2.94
N GLN A 115 13.02 22.25 -3.39
CA GLN A 115 12.04 23.18 -2.85
C GLN A 115 10.64 22.77 -3.33
N LEU A 116 9.86 22.20 -2.42
CA LEU A 116 8.47 21.82 -2.64
C LEU A 116 7.53 22.74 -1.85
N ASN A 117 6.34 22.95 -2.40
CA ASN A 117 5.31 23.84 -1.81
C ASN A 117 4.16 23.05 -1.16
N ALA A 118 4.23 21.72 -1.18
CA ALA A 118 3.19 20.82 -0.67
C ALA A 118 3.78 19.53 -0.13
N THR A 119 2.94 18.71 0.45
CA THR A 119 3.31 17.43 1.09
C THR A 119 2.94 16.26 0.21
N ALA A 120 3.88 15.33 0.00
CA ALA A 120 3.58 13.99 -0.51
C ALA A 120 3.60 12.98 0.64
N VAL A 121 2.62 12.08 0.66
CA VAL A 121 2.62 10.90 1.54
C VAL A 121 2.63 9.65 0.68
N LEU A 122 3.68 8.86 0.85
CA LEU A 122 3.93 7.60 0.15
C LEU A 122 3.64 6.41 1.05
N SER A 123 3.63 5.21 0.46
CA SER A 123 3.38 3.97 1.20
C SER A 123 2.02 3.99 1.90
N VAL A 124 0.97 4.35 1.16
CA VAL A 124 -0.39 4.52 1.71
C VAL A 124 -1.29 3.39 1.25
N GLY A 125 -1.52 2.41 2.11
CA GLY A 125 -2.39 1.25 1.80
C GLY A 125 -2.28 0.14 2.83
N LEU A 126 -2.56 -1.10 2.39
CA LEU A 126 -2.35 -2.29 3.22
C LEU A 126 -0.87 -2.67 3.25
N ALA A 127 -0.24 -2.82 2.05
CA ALA A 127 1.15 -3.22 1.87
C ALA A 127 1.71 -2.64 0.55
N PRO A 128 2.46 -1.53 0.60
CA PRO A 128 2.91 -0.78 1.77
C PRO A 128 1.80 0.04 2.44
N GLY A 129 1.99 0.35 3.73
CA GLY A 129 1.10 1.23 4.51
C GLY A 129 0.83 0.68 5.90
N LEU A 130 -0.20 -0.14 6.11
CA LEU A 130 -0.42 -0.79 7.41
C LEU A 130 0.78 -1.65 7.83
N THR A 131 1.49 -2.26 6.89
CA THR A 131 2.76 -2.94 7.15
C THR A 131 3.81 -2.01 7.75
N ASN A 132 3.95 -0.80 7.20
CA ASN A 132 4.86 0.23 7.70
C ASN A 132 4.48 0.71 9.11
N LEU A 133 3.19 1.01 9.32
CA LEU A 133 2.69 1.44 10.64
C LEU A 133 2.86 0.37 11.72
N LEU A 134 2.60 -0.90 11.38
CA LEU A 134 2.82 -2.02 12.29
C LEU A 134 4.31 -2.22 12.58
N ALA A 135 5.18 -2.04 11.57
CA ALA A 135 6.63 -2.12 11.74
C ALA A 135 7.15 -1.02 12.68
N ALA A 136 6.72 0.22 12.47
CA ALA A 136 7.05 1.34 13.35
C ALA A 136 6.56 1.10 14.79
N LYS A 137 5.34 0.57 14.94
CA LYS A 137 4.76 0.23 16.24
C LYS A 137 5.55 -0.90 16.94
N ALA A 138 5.91 -1.96 16.22
CA ALA A 138 6.71 -3.05 16.78
C ALA A 138 8.12 -2.57 17.16
N ALA A 139 8.74 -1.75 16.32
CA ALA A 139 10.03 -1.13 16.57
C ALA A 139 10.01 -0.26 17.84
N SER A 140 8.95 0.51 18.08
CA SER A 140 8.83 1.41 19.25
C SER A 140 8.77 0.69 20.60
N ILE A 141 8.60 -0.63 20.63
CA ILE A 141 8.60 -1.45 21.85
C ILE A 141 10.03 -1.76 22.30
N LEU A 142 11.00 -1.64 21.38
CA LEU A 142 12.41 -2.00 21.56
C LEU A 142 13.27 -0.74 21.75
N THR A 143 14.40 -0.89 22.42
CA THR A 143 15.40 0.19 22.59
C THR A 143 16.24 0.36 21.31
N SER A 144 16.58 -0.75 20.66
CA SER A 144 17.18 -0.78 19.32
C SER A 144 16.62 -1.95 18.53
N VAL A 145 16.57 -1.82 17.21
CA VAL A 145 16.02 -2.84 16.31
C VAL A 145 17.10 -3.35 15.37
N GLU A 146 17.28 -4.67 15.32
CA GLU A 146 18.25 -5.31 14.44
C GLU A 146 17.59 -5.88 13.17
N GLN A 147 16.35 -6.34 13.30
CA GLN A 147 15.64 -6.99 12.21
C GLN A 147 14.13 -6.79 12.31
N ILE A 148 13.50 -6.54 11.16
CA ILE A 148 12.04 -6.59 10.99
C ILE A 148 11.71 -7.63 9.92
N ASP A 149 10.86 -8.59 10.29
CA ASP A 149 10.23 -9.56 9.37
C ASP A 149 8.75 -9.21 9.23
N ILE A 150 8.32 -8.93 8.00
CA ILE A 150 6.92 -8.69 7.64
C ILE A 150 6.41 -9.93 6.91
N SER A 151 5.25 -10.43 7.29
CA SER A 151 4.63 -11.58 6.66
C SER A 151 3.19 -11.24 6.29
N ILE A 152 2.86 -11.39 5.01
CA ILE A 152 1.57 -11.02 4.45
C ILE A 152 0.90 -12.30 3.93
N MET A 153 -0.34 -12.51 4.30
CA MET A 153 -1.22 -13.51 3.73
C MET A 153 -2.34 -12.80 2.96
N LEU A 154 -2.55 -13.14 1.71
CA LEU A 154 -3.62 -12.61 0.88
C LEU A 154 -4.60 -13.72 0.50
N GLY A 155 -5.88 -13.41 0.53
CA GLY A 155 -6.94 -14.30 0.09
C GLY A 155 -7.05 -14.36 -1.43
N LEU A 156 -7.14 -15.54 -1.99
CA LEU A 156 -7.34 -15.72 -3.44
C LEU A 156 -8.81 -15.57 -3.87
N GLY A 157 -9.74 -15.54 -2.92
CA GLY A 157 -11.17 -15.38 -3.17
C GLY A 157 -11.64 -13.93 -3.13
N ASP A 158 -10.77 -12.99 -2.80
CA ASP A 158 -11.06 -11.57 -2.88
C ASP A 158 -11.22 -11.14 -4.35
N GLN A 159 -12.11 -10.18 -4.58
CA GLN A 159 -12.25 -9.56 -5.91
C GLN A 159 -11.05 -8.64 -6.17
N HIS A 160 -9.86 -9.24 -6.26
CA HIS A 160 -8.68 -8.50 -6.66
C HIS A 160 -8.93 -7.84 -8.01
N GLY A 161 -8.70 -6.57 -8.09
CA GLY A 161 -8.68 -5.90 -9.38
C GLY A 161 -7.65 -6.60 -10.29
N LYS A 162 -7.95 -6.67 -11.59
CA LYS A 162 -7.03 -7.25 -12.58
C LYS A 162 -5.59 -6.76 -12.39
N ALA A 163 -5.42 -5.48 -12.04
CA ALA A 163 -4.12 -4.85 -11.80
C ALA A 163 -3.32 -5.49 -10.63
N ALA A 164 -3.97 -5.86 -9.52
CA ALA A 164 -3.30 -6.49 -8.39
C ALA A 164 -2.82 -7.91 -8.72
N ILE A 165 -3.62 -8.68 -9.47
CA ILE A 165 -3.23 -10.01 -9.96
C ILE A 165 -2.06 -9.88 -10.94
N GLU A 166 -2.15 -8.95 -11.90
CA GLU A 166 -1.08 -8.67 -12.85
C GLU A 166 0.21 -8.31 -12.14
N TRP A 167 0.14 -7.41 -11.16
CA TRP A 167 1.29 -7.00 -10.36
C TRP A 167 1.94 -8.20 -9.67
N THR A 168 1.15 -9.09 -9.04
CA THR A 168 1.66 -10.30 -8.39
C THR A 168 2.37 -11.22 -9.39
N LEU A 169 1.75 -11.47 -10.54
CA LEU A 169 2.32 -12.34 -11.58
C LEU A 169 3.60 -11.75 -12.19
N ASP A 170 3.67 -10.41 -12.35
CA ASP A 170 4.85 -9.73 -12.85
C ASP A 170 6.03 -9.82 -11.88
N HIS A 171 5.75 -9.88 -10.59
CA HIS A 171 6.79 -9.89 -9.55
C HIS A 171 7.21 -11.30 -9.10
N VAL A 172 6.45 -12.34 -9.44
CA VAL A 172 6.78 -13.71 -9.01
C VAL A 172 8.09 -14.25 -9.59
N HIS A 173 8.52 -13.73 -10.74
CA HIS A 173 9.76 -14.16 -11.41
C HIS A 173 10.94 -13.21 -11.23
N THR A 174 10.72 -12.04 -10.61
CA THR A 174 11.74 -10.99 -10.52
C THR A 174 12.83 -11.31 -9.50
N ASP A 175 14.00 -10.78 -9.76
CA ASP A 175 15.06 -10.61 -8.77
C ASP A 175 14.98 -9.17 -8.27
N TYR A 176 15.18 -8.96 -6.97
CA TYR A 176 15.10 -7.64 -6.37
C TYR A 176 16.13 -7.50 -5.23
N GLU A 177 16.31 -6.30 -4.72
CA GLU A 177 17.22 -6.03 -3.62
C GLU A 177 16.43 -5.82 -2.32
N LEU A 178 16.96 -6.37 -1.23
CA LEU A 178 16.53 -6.06 0.13
C LEU A 178 17.74 -5.69 0.99
N THR A 179 17.51 -4.97 2.08
CA THR A 179 18.55 -4.61 3.04
C THR A 179 18.70 -5.69 4.09
N LYS A 180 19.93 -6.20 4.25
CA LYS A 180 20.33 -7.15 5.31
C LYS A 180 21.69 -6.74 5.89
N ASN A 181 21.74 -6.51 7.20
CA ASN A 181 22.92 -6.01 7.91
C ASN A 181 23.49 -4.74 7.24
N HIS A 182 22.63 -3.75 6.99
CA HIS A 182 22.95 -2.48 6.31
C HIS A 182 23.46 -2.64 4.85
N GLN A 183 23.42 -3.84 4.28
CA GLN A 183 23.88 -4.09 2.90
C GLN A 183 22.72 -4.47 2.00
N ARG A 184 22.70 -3.92 0.79
CA ARG A 184 21.78 -4.36 -0.27
C ARG A 184 22.18 -5.76 -0.73
N LYS A 185 21.24 -6.71 -0.69
CA LYS A 185 21.42 -8.09 -1.16
C LYS A 185 20.40 -8.43 -2.20
N LYS A 186 20.86 -8.91 -3.35
CA LYS A 186 19.99 -9.41 -4.42
C LYS A 186 19.38 -10.75 -4.00
N VAL A 187 18.07 -10.84 -4.08
CA VAL A 187 17.28 -12.03 -3.75
C VAL A 187 16.28 -12.34 -4.86
N LYS A 188 15.84 -13.58 -4.90
CA LYS A 188 14.83 -14.03 -5.87
C LYS A 188 13.45 -14.05 -5.21
N SER A 189 12.46 -13.49 -5.90
CA SER A 189 11.06 -13.60 -5.49
C SER A 189 10.63 -15.06 -5.34
N PHE A 190 9.73 -15.36 -4.44
CA PHE A 190 9.22 -16.69 -4.09
C PHE A 190 10.31 -17.71 -3.70
N THR A 191 11.42 -17.23 -3.10
CA THR A 191 12.45 -18.05 -2.42
C THR A 191 12.53 -17.70 -0.93
N GLY A 192 13.47 -18.29 -0.17
CA GLY A 192 13.67 -17.96 1.24
C GLY A 192 12.43 -18.22 2.10
N GLY A 193 11.80 -19.39 1.90
CA GLY A 193 10.56 -19.75 2.57
C GLY A 193 10.72 -19.86 4.09
N LYS A 194 9.77 -19.27 4.85
CA LYS A 194 9.67 -19.33 6.32
C LYS A 194 8.27 -19.77 6.71
N ARG A 195 8.16 -20.65 7.70
CA ARG A 195 6.86 -21.03 8.29
C ARG A 195 6.43 -19.97 9.28
N ILE A 196 5.29 -19.33 9.02
CA ILE A 196 4.74 -18.23 9.80
C ILE A 196 3.49 -18.70 10.52
N ASP A 197 3.38 -18.38 11.78
CA ASP A 197 2.16 -18.61 12.56
C ASP A 197 1.32 -17.33 12.57
N PHE A 198 0.15 -17.38 11.90
CA PHE A 198 -0.83 -16.29 11.87
C PHE A 198 -1.91 -16.46 12.95
N GLY A 199 -1.61 -17.21 14.03
CA GLY A 199 -2.51 -17.42 15.17
C GLY A 199 -3.53 -18.54 14.94
N LYS A 200 -4.34 -18.79 15.98
CA LYS A 200 -5.24 -19.95 16.06
C LYS A 200 -6.23 -20.06 14.88
N THR A 201 -6.72 -18.94 14.37
CA THR A 201 -7.75 -18.95 13.33
C THR A 201 -7.19 -19.25 11.94
N LEU A 202 -6.01 -18.71 11.61
CA LEU A 202 -5.41 -18.82 10.27
C LEU A 202 -4.33 -19.89 10.21
N GLY A 203 -3.77 -20.28 11.39
CA GLY A 203 -2.77 -21.32 11.53
C GLY A 203 -1.42 -20.98 10.93
N LYS A 204 -0.60 -22.03 10.76
CA LYS A 204 0.77 -21.90 10.23
C LYS A 204 0.78 -22.00 8.71
N ARG A 205 1.43 -21.04 8.06
CA ARG A 205 1.54 -20.92 6.59
C ARG A 205 3.00 -20.85 6.17
N GLN A 206 3.31 -21.40 5.00
CA GLN A 206 4.61 -21.23 4.38
C GLN A 206 4.58 -19.96 3.55
N ALA A 207 5.38 -18.94 3.92
CA ALA A 207 5.50 -17.68 3.21
C ALA A 207 6.89 -17.55 2.56
N TYR A 208 6.97 -16.86 1.44
CA TYR A 208 8.19 -16.70 0.64
C TYR A 208 8.51 -15.23 0.44
N GLN A 209 9.79 -14.90 0.31
CA GLN A 209 10.24 -13.54 0.02
C GLN A 209 9.56 -12.98 -1.22
N PHE A 210 9.11 -11.73 -1.14
CA PHE A 210 8.38 -11.06 -2.21
C PHE A 210 8.68 -9.55 -2.21
N PRO A 211 8.77 -8.88 -3.37
CA PRO A 211 9.30 -7.52 -3.50
C PRO A 211 8.31 -6.41 -3.14
N PHE A 212 7.71 -6.48 -1.94
CA PHE A 212 6.96 -5.34 -1.42
C PHE A 212 7.90 -4.16 -1.11
N SER A 213 7.43 -2.95 -1.34
CA SER A 213 8.25 -1.75 -1.19
C SER A 213 8.54 -1.36 0.25
N ASP A 214 7.77 -1.84 1.22
CA ASP A 214 8.01 -1.63 2.66
C ASP A 214 9.41 -2.08 3.08
N GLN A 215 9.90 -3.24 2.61
CA GLN A 215 11.26 -3.71 2.93
C GLN A 215 12.38 -2.89 2.26
N GLN A 216 12.04 -2.03 1.29
CA GLN A 216 12.99 -1.12 0.65
C GLN A 216 13.05 0.23 1.36
N THR A 217 11.94 0.68 1.95
CA THR A 217 11.79 2.00 2.58
C THR A 217 12.08 1.98 4.08
N LEU A 218 11.59 0.99 4.81
CA LEU A 218 11.73 0.87 6.27
C LEU A 218 13.19 0.86 6.79
N PRO A 219 14.20 0.31 6.06
CA PRO A 219 15.58 0.42 6.51
C PRO A 219 16.06 1.87 6.67
N SER A 220 15.56 2.78 5.85
CA SER A 220 15.91 4.21 5.92
C SER A 220 15.02 4.99 6.90
N THR A 221 13.71 4.75 6.88
CA THR A 221 12.76 5.52 7.72
C THR A 221 12.81 5.12 9.20
N LEU A 222 13.09 3.85 9.50
CA LEU A 222 13.22 3.34 10.87
C LEU A 222 14.67 3.03 11.31
N HIS A 223 15.65 3.28 10.45
CA HIS A 223 17.08 2.99 10.70
C HIS A 223 17.35 1.54 11.11
N VAL A 224 16.69 0.57 10.45
CA VAL A 224 16.79 -0.85 10.77
C VAL A 224 17.77 -1.57 9.86
N PRO A 225 18.75 -2.33 10.41
CA PRO A 225 19.78 -3.03 9.64
C PRO A 225 19.23 -4.06 8.63
N SER A 226 18.10 -4.71 8.96
CA SER A 226 17.56 -5.80 8.16
C SER A 226 16.05 -5.75 8.11
N VAL A 227 15.47 -5.71 6.90
CA VAL A 227 14.02 -5.81 6.71
C VAL A 227 13.73 -6.84 5.61
N THR A 228 12.77 -7.72 5.87
CA THR A 228 12.35 -8.75 4.91
C THR A 228 10.85 -8.88 4.90
N THR A 229 10.23 -8.79 3.70
CA THR A 229 8.80 -9.05 3.52
C THR A 229 8.57 -10.36 2.78
N ARG A 230 7.59 -11.14 3.28
CA ARG A 230 7.19 -12.44 2.72
C ARG A 230 5.71 -12.46 2.41
N LEU A 231 5.36 -13.17 1.35
CA LEU A 231 3.99 -13.38 0.89
C LEU A 231 3.62 -14.86 0.98
N CYS A 232 2.41 -15.14 1.38
CA CYS A 232 1.70 -16.39 1.13
C CYS A 232 0.24 -16.09 0.75
N PHE A 233 -0.42 -17.09 0.18
CA PHE A 233 -1.86 -17.05 -0.02
C PHE A 233 -2.58 -17.84 1.08
N ASP A 234 -3.85 -17.59 1.27
CA ASP A 234 -4.72 -18.37 2.15
C ASP A 234 -4.81 -19.84 1.68
N SER A 235 -4.68 -20.09 0.36
CA SER A 235 -4.47 -21.42 -0.20
C SER A 235 -3.00 -21.84 -0.11
N GLY A 236 -2.70 -22.78 0.78
CA GLY A 236 -1.34 -23.36 0.90
C GLY A 236 -0.91 -24.13 -0.35
N VAL A 237 -1.85 -24.68 -1.12
CA VAL A 237 -1.58 -25.37 -2.39
C VAL A 237 -1.12 -24.35 -3.44
N ALA A 238 -1.84 -23.24 -3.60
CA ALA A 238 -1.47 -22.18 -4.52
C ALA A 238 -0.08 -21.60 -4.17
N THR A 239 0.17 -21.30 -2.89
CA THR A 239 1.48 -20.80 -2.44
C THR A 239 2.62 -21.74 -2.82
N ARG A 240 2.45 -23.07 -2.61
CA ARG A 240 3.46 -24.05 -2.97
C ARG A 240 3.62 -24.20 -4.48
N ALA A 241 2.53 -24.11 -5.24
CA ALA A 241 2.58 -24.16 -6.71
C ALA A 241 3.43 -23.01 -7.26
N PHE A 242 3.23 -21.77 -6.79
CA PHE A 242 4.06 -20.63 -7.17
C PHE A 242 5.55 -20.85 -6.81
N ALA A 243 5.83 -21.35 -5.61
CA ALA A 243 7.21 -21.63 -5.20
C ALA A 243 7.87 -22.73 -6.06
N LEU A 244 7.11 -23.77 -6.43
CA LEU A 244 7.60 -24.86 -7.28
C LEU A 244 7.86 -24.37 -8.71
N THR A 245 6.95 -23.62 -9.31
CA THR A 245 7.15 -23.04 -10.66
C THR A 245 8.35 -22.10 -10.68
N ARG A 246 8.59 -21.34 -9.60
CA ARG A 246 9.81 -20.53 -9.46
C ARG A 246 11.06 -21.38 -9.40
N LYS A 247 11.06 -22.46 -8.60
CA LYS A 247 12.20 -23.38 -8.45
C LYS A 247 12.56 -24.06 -9.77
N LEU A 248 11.55 -24.40 -10.58
CA LEU A 248 11.71 -25.03 -11.89
C LEU A 248 12.04 -24.04 -13.02
N GLY A 249 12.13 -22.73 -12.74
CA GLY A 249 12.36 -21.70 -13.75
C GLY A 249 11.16 -21.44 -14.68
N MET A 250 10.01 -22.02 -14.39
CA MET A 250 8.79 -21.92 -15.25
C MET A 250 8.06 -20.57 -15.10
N THR A 251 8.38 -19.79 -14.07
CA THR A 251 7.75 -18.46 -13.86
C THR A 251 8.06 -17.47 -14.99
N SER A 252 9.14 -17.69 -15.76
CA SER A 252 9.42 -16.89 -16.97
C SER A 252 8.34 -17.04 -18.06
N LEU A 253 7.58 -18.14 -18.06
CA LEU A 253 6.45 -18.31 -18.98
C LEU A 253 5.33 -17.28 -18.71
N LEU A 254 5.19 -16.80 -17.48
CA LEU A 254 4.21 -15.78 -17.09
C LEU A 254 4.51 -14.39 -17.70
N THR A 255 5.71 -14.19 -18.26
CA THR A 255 6.01 -12.96 -19.04
C THR A 255 5.35 -12.97 -20.41
N MET A 256 4.95 -14.15 -20.90
CA MET A 256 4.26 -14.29 -22.18
C MET A 256 2.80 -13.79 -22.06
N PRO A 257 2.37 -12.77 -22.84
CA PRO A 257 1.06 -12.12 -22.65
C PRO A 257 -0.12 -13.10 -22.63
N LYS A 258 -0.15 -14.05 -23.57
CA LYS A 258 -1.24 -15.04 -23.66
C LYS A 258 -1.31 -15.98 -22.46
N ILE A 259 -0.15 -16.35 -21.89
CA ILE A 259 -0.08 -17.22 -20.69
C ILE A 259 -0.50 -16.44 -19.47
N LYS A 260 -0.02 -15.19 -19.35
CA LYS A 260 -0.37 -14.27 -18.27
C LYS A 260 -1.89 -14.00 -18.24
N GLU A 261 -2.50 -13.67 -19.40
CA GLU A 261 -3.94 -13.45 -19.50
C GLU A 261 -4.75 -14.68 -19.08
N ARG A 262 -4.34 -15.88 -19.51
CA ARG A 262 -4.99 -17.13 -19.09
C ARG A 262 -4.83 -17.37 -17.58
N ALA A 263 -3.66 -17.11 -17.02
CA ALA A 263 -3.42 -17.24 -15.58
C ALA A 263 -4.31 -16.26 -14.79
N ILE A 264 -4.42 -15.00 -15.23
CA ILE A 264 -5.31 -14.00 -14.62
C ILE A 264 -6.76 -14.48 -14.67
N SER A 265 -7.23 -14.88 -15.85
CA SER A 265 -8.61 -15.39 -16.04
C SER A 265 -8.89 -16.61 -15.16
N LEU A 266 -7.91 -17.53 -15.02
CA LEU A 266 -8.04 -18.71 -14.17
C LEU A 266 -8.12 -18.30 -12.68
N ILE A 267 -7.28 -17.38 -12.22
CA ILE A 267 -7.29 -16.90 -10.84
C ILE A 267 -8.62 -16.21 -10.54
N GLN A 268 -9.10 -15.35 -11.45
CA GLN A 268 -10.38 -14.65 -11.28
C GLN A 268 -11.60 -15.57 -11.32
N SER A 269 -11.57 -16.63 -12.16
CA SER A 269 -12.69 -17.55 -12.31
C SER A 269 -12.71 -18.66 -11.28
N ALA A 270 -11.58 -18.98 -10.69
CA ALA A 270 -11.45 -20.16 -9.82
C ALA A 270 -12.13 -19.99 -8.46
N GLN A 271 -12.46 -18.75 -8.04
CA GLN A 271 -13.02 -18.43 -6.70
C GLN A 271 -12.34 -19.25 -5.57
N MET A 272 -11.04 -19.51 -5.73
CA MET A 272 -10.27 -20.34 -4.82
C MET A 272 -9.78 -19.50 -3.65
N GLY A 273 -10.18 -19.88 -2.44
CA GLY A 273 -9.76 -19.17 -1.22
C GLY A 273 -10.86 -18.29 -0.62
N THR A 274 -10.45 -17.38 0.21
CA THR A 274 -11.31 -16.43 0.93
C THR A 274 -10.94 -15.00 0.59
N ASP A 275 -11.70 -14.02 1.05
CA ASP A 275 -11.40 -12.59 1.03
C ASP A 275 -10.52 -12.15 2.22
N GLN A 276 -9.96 -13.12 2.98
CA GLN A 276 -9.20 -12.82 4.19
C GLN A 276 -7.78 -12.40 3.87
N TYR A 277 -7.32 -11.38 4.56
CA TYR A 277 -5.91 -11.03 4.61
C TYR A 277 -5.37 -11.08 6.04
N ALA A 278 -4.07 -11.24 6.17
CA ALA A 278 -3.36 -11.07 7.43
C ALA A 278 -1.99 -10.44 7.20
N VAL A 279 -1.61 -9.57 8.12
CA VAL A 279 -0.27 -9.00 8.19
C VAL A 279 0.29 -9.32 9.57
N LYS A 280 1.50 -9.89 9.63
CA LYS A 280 2.25 -10.10 10.85
C LYS A 280 3.62 -9.45 10.72
N VAL A 281 3.98 -8.65 11.71
CA VAL A 281 5.28 -8.01 11.83
C VAL A 281 5.97 -8.53 13.08
N GLU A 282 7.20 -8.96 12.93
CA GLU A 282 8.07 -9.41 14.00
C GLU A 282 9.34 -8.53 13.98
N ALA A 283 9.58 -7.76 15.04
CA ALA A 283 10.78 -6.96 15.25
C ALA A 283 11.65 -7.62 16.30
N VAL A 284 12.93 -7.78 16.04
CA VAL A 284 13.93 -8.33 16.97
C VAL A 284 14.99 -7.28 17.24
N GLY A 285 15.36 -7.14 18.50
CA GLY A 285 16.34 -6.15 18.93
C GLY A 285 16.54 -6.16 20.43
N MET A 286 17.05 -5.06 21.00
CA MET A 286 17.29 -4.93 22.43
C MET A 286 16.10 -4.25 23.12
N LYS A 287 15.79 -4.69 24.32
CA LYS A 287 14.93 -3.99 25.28
C LYS A 287 15.67 -3.96 26.62
N GLY A 288 16.24 -2.79 26.95
CA GLY A 288 17.28 -2.72 27.97
C GLY A 288 18.51 -3.50 27.52
N ASN A 289 18.96 -4.46 28.35
CA ASN A 289 20.15 -5.29 28.10
C ASN A 289 19.82 -6.69 27.54
N GLU A 290 18.57 -6.97 27.23
CA GLU A 290 18.13 -8.30 26.76
C GLU A 290 17.66 -8.26 25.31
N ILE A 291 17.93 -9.35 24.56
CA ILE A 291 17.36 -9.54 23.23
C ILE A 291 15.88 -9.84 23.39
N HIS A 292 15.05 -9.06 22.71
CA HIS A 292 13.61 -9.18 22.78
C HIS A 292 13.00 -9.24 21.38
N GLN A 293 11.86 -9.94 21.27
CA GLN A 293 11.05 -9.98 20.05
C GLN A 293 9.69 -9.35 20.33
N ALA A 294 9.38 -8.30 19.58
CA ALA A 294 8.04 -7.72 19.53
C ALA A 294 7.31 -8.25 18.31
N ALA A 295 6.10 -8.78 18.50
CA ALA A 295 5.27 -9.29 17.42
C ALA A 295 3.90 -8.61 17.45
N LEU A 296 3.50 -8.04 16.31
CA LEU A 296 2.20 -7.43 16.10
C LEU A 296 1.59 -7.96 14.83
N GLY A 297 0.27 -8.01 14.76
CA GLY A 297 -0.37 -8.39 13.50
C GLY A 297 -1.88 -8.12 13.52
N ILE A 298 -2.39 -8.03 12.32
CA ILE A 298 -3.82 -7.86 12.05
C ILE A 298 -4.28 -8.92 11.05
N LYS A 299 -5.54 -9.27 11.14
CA LYS A 299 -6.26 -10.06 10.13
C LYS A 299 -7.57 -9.37 9.80
N GLY A 300 -7.98 -9.43 8.55
CA GLY A 300 -9.21 -8.79 8.11
C GLY A 300 -9.76 -9.42 6.84
N ARG A 301 -10.72 -8.75 6.25
CA ARG A 301 -11.35 -9.10 4.98
C ARG A 301 -11.31 -7.90 4.05
N ASP A 302 -11.28 -8.18 2.74
CA ASP A 302 -11.28 -7.18 1.68
C ASP A 302 -10.04 -6.25 1.77
N GLU A 303 -8.94 -6.68 1.17
CA GLU A 303 -7.68 -5.91 1.16
C GLU A 303 -7.82 -4.58 0.43
N SER A 304 -8.68 -4.52 -0.59
CA SER A 304 -8.96 -3.30 -1.36
C SER A 304 -9.64 -2.27 -0.47
N GLN A 305 -10.59 -2.71 0.37
CA GLN A 305 -11.25 -1.86 1.35
C GLN A 305 -10.24 -1.38 2.40
N ALA A 306 -9.38 -2.25 2.90
CA ALA A 306 -8.36 -1.86 3.87
C ALA A 306 -7.42 -0.78 3.29
N THR A 307 -6.99 -0.94 2.05
CA THR A 307 -6.19 0.06 1.34
C THR A 307 -6.94 1.40 1.20
N ALA A 308 -8.20 1.35 0.80
CA ALA A 308 -9.03 2.56 0.66
C ALA A 308 -9.26 3.27 2.00
N GLN A 309 -9.46 2.52 3.09
CA GLN A 309 -9.63 3.07 4.44
C GLN A 309 -8.37 3.82 4.91
N VAL A 310 -7.20 3.23 4.71
CA VAL A 310 -5.93 3.88 5.06
C VAL A 310 -5.74 5.14 4.22
N ALA A 311 -5.95 5.06 2.90
CA ALA A 311 -5.81 6.20 2.00
C ALA A 311 -6.77 7.34 2.33
N SER A 312 -8.02 7.02 2.62
CA SER A 312 -9.02 8.01 2.99
C SER A 312 -8.72 8.68 4.34
N ALA A 313 -8.26 7.89 5.35
CA ALA A 313 -7.87 8.46 6.64
C ALA A 313 -6.65 9.39 6.51
N VAL A 314 -5.63 9.02 5.74
CA VAL A 314 -4.50 9.91 5.44
C VAL A 314 -4.98 11.17 4.70
N ALA A 315 -5.87 11.01 3.70
CA ALA A 315 -6.43 12.14 2.96
C ALA A 315 -7.19 13.11 3.87
N LEU A 316 -8.01 12.60 4.81
CA LEU A 316 -8.74 13.42 5.77
C LEU A 316 -7.79 14.23 6.66
N HIS A 317 -6.70 13.63 7.15
CA HIS A 317 -5.68 14.36 7.90
C HIS A 317 -5.00 15.44 7.05
N VAL A 318 -4.62 15.14 5.80
CA VAL A 318 -3.96 16.10 4.90
C VAL A 318 -4.90 17.25 4.51
N LEU A 319 -6.21 17.00 4.39
CA LEU A 319 -7.21 18.02 4.10
C LEU A 319 -7.54 18.90 5.30
N SER A 320 -7.47 18.34 6.53
CA SER A 320 -7.84 19.06 7.77
C SER A 320 -6.81 20.09 8.20
N ARG A 321 -5.53 19.90 7.87
CA ARG A 321 -4.45 20.82 8.23
C ARG A 321 -3.33 20.86 7.20
N GLN A 322 -2.47 21.87 7.32
CA GLN A 322 -1.24 21.96 6.53
C GLN A 322 -0.11 21.13 7.18
N PHE A 323 0.47 20.23 6.42
CA PHE A 323 1.70 19.51 6.77
C PHE A 323 2.93 20.30 6.29
N GLN A 324 4.10 19.89 6.77
CA GLN A 324 5.36 20.40 6.26
C GLN A 324 5.54 19.97 4.81
N ALA A 325 5.94 20.89 3.93
CA ALA A 325 6.27 20.55 2.55
C ALA A 325 7.43 19.54 2.49
N GLY A 326 7.31 18.54 1.61
CA GLY A 326 8.28 17.48 1.46
C GLY A 326 7.63 16.16 1.04
N VAL A 327 8.45 15.12 0.95
CA VAL A 327 8.01 13.74 0.64
C VAL A 327 8.26 12.86 1.85
N PHE A 328 7.23 12.21 2.34
CA PHE A 328 7.25 11.40 3.55
C PHE A 328 6.61 10.04 3.31
N HIS A 329 7.07 9.03 3.99
CA HIS A 329 6.35 7.77 4.11
C HIS A 329 5.30 7.86 5.24
N ILE A 330 4.27 7.03 5.17
CA ILE A 330 3.15 7.09 6.12
C ILE A 330 3.61 7.00 7.58
N GLU A 331 4.58 6.15 7.88
CA GLU A 331 5.12 5.93 9.23
C GLU A 331 5.92 7.11 9.79
N GLU A 332 6.34 8.06 8.96
CA GLU A 332 7.04 9.26 9.40
C GLU A 332 6.07 10.33 9.92
N LEU A 333 4.82 10.30 9.46
CA LEU A 333 3.80 11.28 9.83
C LEU A 333 2.72 10.72 10.76
N PHE A 334 2.47 9.41 10.68
CA PHE A 334 1.35 8.77 11.38
C PHE A 334 1.79 7.55 12.18
N SER A 335 0.96 7.18 13.14
CA SER A 335 1.06 5.94 13.90
C SER A 335 -0.29 5.23 13.96
N LEU A 336 -0.27 3.92 14.24
CA LEU A 336 -1.46 3.10 14.40
C LEU A 336 -1.82 2.94 15.86
N ALA A 337 -3.04 3.32 16.25
CA ALA A 337 -3.65 3.00 17.53
C ALA A 337 -4.65 1.85 17.39
N TYR A 338 -4.82 1.10 18.47
CA TYR A 338 -5.88 0.10 18.60
C TYR A 338 -6.49 0.26 19.99
N GLU A 339 -7.73 0.70 20.04
CA GLU A 339 -8.44 1.02 21.28
C GLU A 339 -9.90 0.54 21.17
N ASN A 340 -10.40 -0.13 22.21
CA ASN A 340 -11.79 -0.61 22.28
C ASN A 340 -12.24 -1.52 21.12
N GLY A 341 -11.33 -2.21 20.46
CA GLY A 341 -11.63 -3.06 19.31
C GLY A 341 -11.45 -2.39 17.95
N ASP A 342 -11.22 -1.10 17.91
CA ASP A 342 -11.12 -0.31 16.69
C ASP A 342 -9.69 0.16 16.41
N PHE A 343 -9.36 0.26 15.11
CA PHE A 343 -8.12 0.85 14.66
C PHE A 343 -8.32 2.34 14.36
N ALA A 344 -7.28 3.12 14.64
CA ALA A 344 -7.24 4.53 14.25
C ALA A 344 -5.86 4.91 13.73
N LEU A 345 -5.84 5.75 12.70
CA LEU A 345 -4.66 6.47 12.27
C LEU A 345 -4.48 7.70 13.16
N VAL A 346 -3.30 7.88 13.71
CA VAL A 346 -2.98 8.96 14.64
C VAL A 346 -1.90 9.82 14.04
N ASP A 347 -2.18 11.09 13.86
CA ASP A 347 -1.17 12.10 13.50
C ASP A 347 -0.12 12.22 14.62
N GLN A 348 1.15 12.03 14.28
CA GLN A 348 2.22 12.01 15.29
C GLN A 348 2.44 13.38 15.95
N LYS A 349 2.14 14.48 15.25
CA LYS A 349 2.34 15.84 15.74
C LYS A 349 1.15 16.34 16.57
N THR A 350 -0.07 16.25 16.03
CA THR A 350 -1.28 16.80 16.67
C THR A 350 -1.96 15.83 17.62
N LYS A 351 -1.66 14.51 17.51
CA LYS A 351 -2.35 13.41 18.20
C LYS A 351 -3.82 13.26 17.82
N GLU A 352 -4.25 13.96 16.77
CA GLU A 352 -5.59 13.76 16.19
C GLU A 352 -5.74 12.35 15.65
N LYS A 353 -6.92 11.75 15.85
CA LYS A 353 -7.23 10.38 15.46
C LYS A 353 -8.32 10.36 14.40
N HIS A 354 -8.10 9.59 13.34
CA HIS A 354 -9.15 9.20 12.39
C HIS A 354 -9.38 7.69 12.48
N ALA A 355 -10.63 7.30 12.72
CA ALA A 355 -11.02 5.90 12.78
C ALA A 355 -10.75 5.21 11.44
N LEU A 356 -10.17 4.02 11.50
CA LEU A 356 -10.03 3.13 10.36
C LEU A 356 -11.14 2.07 10.47
N ALA A 357 -12.18 2.19 9.66
CA ALA A 357 -13.27 1.20 9.63
C ALA A 357 -12.80 -0.12 8.98
N LEU A 358 -11.68 -0.63 9.47
CA LEU A 358 -11.10 -1.88 9.00
C LEU A 358 -11.98 -3.04 9.46
N ARG A 359 -12.39 -3.91 8.53
CA ARG A 359 -12.96 -5.22 8.87
C ARG A 359 -11.85 -6.16 9.35
N ALA A 360 -11.13 -5.73 10.40
CA ALA A 360 -9.92 -6.36 10.88
C ALA A 360 -9.91 -6.48 12.40
N SER A 361 -9.11 -7.41 12.91
CA SER A 361 -8.83 -7.62 14.33
C SER A 361 -7.35 -7.93 14.53
N LEU A 362 -6.85 -7.76 15.76
CA LEU A 362 -5.50 -8.17 16.10
C LEU A 362 -5.33 -9.69 15.91
N LEU A 363 -4.15 -10.09 15.46
CA LEU A 363 -3.74 -11.50 15.50
C LEU A 363 -3.49 -11.88 16.96
N THR A 364 -4.25 -12.85 17.45
CA THR A 364 -4.00 -13.45 18.77
C THR A 364 -3.02 -14.61 18.62
N ALA A 365 -2.03 -14.65 19.50
CA ALA A 365 -1.05 -15.73 19.58
C ALA A 365 -1.70 -17.11 19.83
#